data_49333a75178ae2c5304f0b40ddf704f8
#
_entry.id   49333a75178ae2c5304f0b40ddf704f8
#
_cell.length_a   1.000
_cell.length_b   1.000
_cell.length_c   1.000
_cell.angle_alpha   90.00
_cell.angle_beta   90.00
_cell.angle_gamma   90.00
#
_symmetry.space_group_name_H-M   'P 1'
#
loop_
_entity.id
_entity.type
_entity.pdbx_description
1 polymer ?
#
loop_
_entity_poly.entity_id
_entity_poly.type
_entity_poly.pdbx_seq_one_letter_code
_entity_poly.pdbx_strand_id
1 'polypeptide(L)'
;MQELAAQYPQIRCEYLPSNGGAARARNWGALQSRADFTAFLDADDAYEVSVLLPAYTALSRFTYLSLVRLKLRPVGFPNRYLTHPDFNRAWQQLEMTVGGNTVFRRNTLLACGGFPQDEIFRTFGGEDAALGIALTRSSVVGTLFGEQDAAVRHTYRPNIHAERLLELALFGISDQKITTKHFQQAEAVTERICRKLEELKLQIALEQNGIMPLLTSYAD
;
A
#
# COMPACT_ATOMS: atom_id res chain seq x y z
N MET A 1 -14.40 -17.15 7.85
CA MET A 1 -13.25 -16.66 8.67
C MET A 1 -13.16 -17.34 10.03
N GLN A 2 -14.25 -17.51 10.79
CA GLN A 2 -14.23 -18.25 12.08
C GLN A 2 -13.75 -19.70 11.91
N GLU A 3 -14.21 -20.39 10.86
CA GLU A 3 -13.79 -21.76 10.56
C GLU A 3 -12.29 -21.86 10.25
N LEU A 4 -11.73 -20.87 9.52
CA LEU A 4 -10.29 -20.80 9.27
C LEU A 4 -9.50 -20.54 10.55
N ALA A 5 -9.96 -19.64 11.41
CA ALA A 5 -9.30 -19.38 12.69
C ALA A 5 -9.36 -20.60 13.62
N ALA A 6 -10.40 -21.44 13.53
CA ALA A 6 -10.48 -22.69 14.28
C ALA A 6 -9.49 -23.76 13.76
N GLN A 7 -9.21 -23.76 12.45
CA GLN A 7 -8.27 -24.71 11.82
C GLN A 7 -6.80 -24.28 11.96
N TYR A 8 -6.54 -22.97 12.01
CA TYR A 8 -5.20 -22.39 12.00
C TYR A 8 -5.00 -21.48 13.22
N PRO A 9 -4.35 -21.94 14.29
CA PRO A 9 -4.18 -21.19 15.55
C PRO A 9 -3.45 -19.84 15.39
N GLN A 10 -2.68 -19.68 14.32
CA GLN A 10 -2.00 -18.42 13.98
C GLN A 10 -2.95 -17.37 13.39
N ILE A 11 -4.17 -17.75 12.98
CA ILE A 11 -5.17 -16.82 12.43
C ILE A 11 -6.03 -16.30 13.60
N ARG A 12 -6.04 -14.99 13.74
CA ARG A 12 -6.89 -14.29 14.69
C ARG A 12 -7.97 -13.49 13.95
N CYS A 13 -9.22 -13.69 14.32
CA CYS A 13 -10.34 -12.94 13.78
C CYS A 13 -10.70 -11.79 14.74
N GLU A 14 -10.73 -10.58 14.21
CA GLU A 14 -11.16 -9.39 14.92
C GLU A 14 -12.47 -8.86 14.30
N TYR A 15 -13.39 -8.44 15.15
CA TYR A 15 -14.69 -7.92 14.76
C TYR A 15 -14.80 -6.45 15.11
N LEU A 16 -15.08 -5.62 14.12
CA LEU A 16 -15.40 -4.21 14.35
C LEU A 16 -16.92 -4.06 14.55
N PRO A 17 -17.36 -3.25 15.53
CA PRO A 17 -18.79 -3.12 15.85
C PRO A 17 -19.59 -2.44 14.73
N SER A 18 -18.93 -1.75 13.82
CA SER A 18 -19.55 -1.10 12.65
C SER A 18 -18.58 -1.05 11.48
N ASN A 19 -19.13 -1.01 10.27
CA ASN A 19 -18.30 -0.81 9.06
C ASN A 19 -17.72 0.61 9.06
N GLY A 20 -16.40 0.68 9.08
CA GLY A 20 -15.64 1.94 9.03
C GLY A 20 -14.72 2.06 7.81
N GLY A 21 -14.87 1.17 6.82
CA GLY A 21 -14.05 1.12 5.62
C GLY A 21 -12.69 0.39 5.82
N ALA A 22 -11.95 0.27 4.72
CA ALA A 22 -10.68 -0.45 4.67
C ALA A 22 -9.62 0.17 5.60
N ALA A 23 -9.49 1.50 5.61
CA ALA A 23 -8.53 2.21 6.46
C ALA A 23 -8.71 1.86 7.95
N ARG A 24 -9.95 1.87 8.44
CA ARG A 24 -10.24 1.54 9.83
C ARG A 24 -9.91 0.08 10.15
N ALA A 25 -10.24 -0.84 9.26
CA ALA A 25 -9.95 -2.27 9.44
C ALA A 25 -8.43 -2.52 9.45
N ARG A 26 -7.69 -1.93 8.53
CA ARG A 26 -6.22 -2.03 8.45
C ARG A 26 -5.56 -1.43 9.71
N ASN A 27 -6.00 -0.27 10.16
CA ASN A 27 -5.49 0.36 11.38
C ASN A 27 -5.75 -0.49 12.62
N TRP A 28 -6.95 -1.07 12.74
CA TRP A 28 -7.27 -1.97 13.82
C TRP A 28 -6.37 -3.21 13.81
N GLY A 29 -6.20 -3.84 12.66
CA GLY A 29 -5.30 -4.98 12.52
C GLY A 29 -3.85 -4.66 12.90
N ALA A 30 -3.34 -3.49 12.48
CA ALA A 30 -2.01 -3.03 12.84
C ALA A 30 -1.86 -2.79 14.35
N LEU A 31 -2.89 -2.27 15.01
CA LEU A 31 -2.90 -2.06 16.47
C LEU A 31 -2.91 -3.39 17.24
N GLN A 32 -3.64 -4.39 16.75
CA GLN A 32 -3.71 -5.72 17.35
C GLN A 32 -2.44 -6.56 17.13
N SER A 33 -1.64 -6.23 16.11
CA SER A 33 -0.37 -6.90 15.85
C SER A 33 0.67 -6.54 16.90
N ARG A 34 1.56 -7.50 17.21
CA ARG A 34 2.76 -7.29 18.03
C ARG A 34 4.05 -7.42 17.20
N ALA A 35 3.93 -7.73 15.92
CA ALA A 35 5.07 -7.89 15.03
C ALA A 35 5.72 -6.54 14.70
N ASP A 36 7.00 -6.53 14.41
CA ASP A 36 7.75 -5.34 14.00
C ASP A 36 7.33 -4.84 12.61
N PHE A 37 6.88 -5.77 11.76
CA PHE A 37 6.43 -5.47 10.41
C PHE A 37 4.98 -5.90 10.21
N THR A 38 4.23 -5.13 9.41
CA THR A 38 2.83 -5.41 9.10
C THR A 38 2.62 -5.34 7.60
N ALA A 39 2.14 -6.43 7.01
CA ALA A 39 1.69 -6.50 5.62
C ALA A 39 0.17 -6.51 5.56
N PHE A 40 -0.39 -5.94 4.51
CA PHE A 40 -1.83 -5.94 4.25
C PHE A 40 -2.11 -6.69 2.95
N LEU A 41 -3.19 -7.45 2.94
CA LEU A 41 -3.68 -8.16 1.77
C LEU A 41 -5.19 -7.95 1.67
N ASP A 42 -5.65 -7.49 0.52
CA ASP A 42 -7.07 -7.35 0.26
C ASP A 42 -7.70 -8.74 0.03
N ALA A 43 -8.97 -8.90 0.39
CA ALA A 43 -9.62 -10.22 0.45
C ALA A 43 -9.78 -10.90 -0.93
N ASP A 44 -9.60 -10.16 -2.01
CA ASP A 44 -9.68 -10.60 -3.41
C ASP A 44 -8.31 -10.81 -4.05
N ASP A 45 -7.23 -10.45 -3.34
CA ASP A 45 -5.85 -10.62 -3.79
C ASP A 45 -5.19 -11.86 -3.18
N ALA A 46 -4.03 -12.25 -3.70
CA ALA A 46 -3.26 -13.37 -3.20
C ALA A 46 -1.75 -13.11 -3.26
N TYR A 47 -1.03 -13.54 -2.23
CA TYR A 47 0.42 -13.55 -2.26
C TYR A 47 0.95 -14.73 -3.07
N GLU A 48 1.92 -14.49 -3.93
CA GLU A 48 2.76 -15.56 -4.48
C GLU A 48 3.68 -16.14 -3.39
N VAL A 49 4.16 -17.35 -3.61
CA VAL A 49 5.03 -18.03 -2.65
C VAL A 49 6.27 -17.17 -2.38
N SER A 50 6.62 -17.04 -1.11
CA SER A 50 7.81 -16.32 -0.62
C SER A 50 7.82 -14.80 -0.87
N VAL A 51 6.73 -14.17 -1.35
CA VAL A 51 6.68 -12.73 -1.66
C VAL A 51 7.05 -11.82 -0.48
N LEU A 52 6.77 -12.24 0.75
CA LEU A 52 7.06 -11.45 1.96
C LEU A 52 8.51 -11.57 2.44
N LEU A 53 9.23 -12.64 2.06
CA LEU A 53 10.56 -12.92 2.59
C LEU A 53 11.61 -11.85 2.22
N PRO A 54 11.72 -11.39 0.97
CA PRO A 54 12.64 -10.32 0.62
C PRO A 54 12.35 -9.00 1.35
N ALA A 55 11.05 -8.66 1.49
CA ALA A 55 10.64 -7.45 2.22
C ALA A 55 10.99 -7.54 3.71
N TYR A 56 10.73 -8.70 4.34
CA TYR A 56 11.13 -8.95 5.72
C TYR A 56 12.64 -8.81 5.90
N THR A 57 13.42 -9.41 5.01
CA THR A 57 14.89 -9.35 5.04
C THR A 57 15.40 -7.91 4.90
N ALA A 58 14.84 -7.15 3.95
CA ALA A 58 15.21 -5.76 3.74
C ALA A 58 14.89 -4.88 4.95
N LEU A 59 13.67 -4.99 5.49
CA LEU A 59 13.26 -4.23 6.66
C LEU A 59 14.05 -4.60 7.92
N SER A 60 14.45 -5.86 8.07
CA SER A 60 15.28 -6.30 9.18
C SER A 60 16.71 -5.77 9.07
N ARG A 61 17.27 -5.72 7.85
CA ARG A 61 18.65 -5.28 7.60
C ARG A 61 18.78 -3.75 7.58
N PHE A 62 17.83 -3.06 6.96
CA PHE A 62 17.87 -1.61 6.75
C PHE A 62 16.88 -0.92 7.68
N THR A 63 17.34 -0.53 8.85
CA THR A 63 16.49 0.04 9.92
C THR A 63 15.85 1.38 9.53
N TYR A 64 16.43 2.09 8.56
CA TYR A 64 15.92 3.36 8.03
C TYR A 64 14.77 3.18 7.02
N LEU A 65 14.51 1.97 6.52
CA LEU A 65 13.34 1.73 5.66
C LEU A 65 12.05 1.82 6.46
N SER A 66 11.13 2.64 6.01
CA SER A 66 9.78 2.78 6.59
C SER A 66 8.82 1.70 6.12
N LEU A 67 8.95 1.31 4.86
CA LEU A 67 8.16 0.27 4.22
C LEU A 67 8.90 -0.32 3.00
N VAL A 68 8.40 -1.46 2.53
CA VAL A 68 8.78 -2.07 1.25
C VAL A 68 7.52 -2.32 0.43
N ARG A 69 7.53 -1.89 -0.83
CA ARG A 69 6.48 -2.17 -1.81
C ARG A 69 6.82 -3.42 -2.59
N LEU A 70 5.84 -4.28 -2.73
CA LEU A 70 5.91 -5.54 -3.48
C LEU A 70 5.37 -5.31 -4.89
N LYS A 71 5.88 -6.06 -5.85
CA LYS A 71 5.36 -6.11 -7.22
C LYS A 71 3.88 -6.51 -7.23
N LEU A 72 3.11 -5.94 -8.14
CA LEU A 72 1.76 -6.38 -8.45
C LEU A 72 1.74 -7.17 -9.76
N ARG A 73 1.04 -8.28 -9.78
CA ARG A 73 0.76 -9.05 -11.00
C ARG A 73 -0.73 -8.94 -11.35
N PRO A 74 -1.09 -8.38 -12.51
CA PRO A 74 -2.48 -8.25 -12.91
C PRO A 74 -3.11 -9.62 -13.16
N VAL A 75 -4.30 -9.88 -12.60
CA VAL A 75 -5.06 -11.11 -12.80
C VAL A 75 -6.47 -10.76 -13.27
N GLY A 76 -6.86 -11.25 -14.44
CA GLY A 76 -8.19 -11.06 -14.99
C GLY A 76 -8.48 -9.65 -15.51
N PHE A 77 -7.47 -8.81 -15.67
CA PHE A 77 -7.64 -7.47 -16.25
C PHE A 77 -8.04 -7.57 -17.74
N PRO A 78 -8.95 -6.70 -18.22
CA PRO A 78 -9.34 -6.64 -19.63
C PRO A 78 -8.14 -6.38 -20.55
N ASN A 79 -8.14 -7.03 -21.72
CA ASN A 79 -7.07 -6.89 -22.72
C ASN A 79 -6.84 -5.44 -23.15
N ARG A 80 -7.88 -4.59 -23.17
CA ARG A 80 -7.73 -3.17 -23.51
C ARG A 80 -6.70 -2.42 -22.65
N TYR A 81 -6.50 -2.85 -21.40
CA TYR A 81 -5.44 -2.33 -20.54
C TYR A 81 -4.11 -3.02 -20.83
N LEU A 82 -4.10 -4.37 -20.79
CA LEU A 82 -2.87 -5.15 -20.87
C LEU A 82 -2.10 -4.97 -22.18
N THR A 83 -2.79 -4.67 -23.28
CA THR A 83 -2.19 -4.45 -24.61
C THR A 83 -1.88 -2.96 -24.90
N HIS A 84 -2.21 -2.05 -23.99
CA HIS A 84 -1.96 -0.62 -24.20
C HIS A 84 -0.44 -0.34 -24.12
N PRO A 85 0.13 0.46 -25.05
CA PRO A 85 1.58 0.76 -25.07
C PRO A 85 2.11 1.31 -23.75
N ASP A 86 1.33 2.14 -23.06
CA ASP A 86 1.70 2.77 -21.79
C ASP A 86 1.32 1.95 -20.56
N PHE A 87 0.83 0.70 -20.72
CA PHE A 87 0.34 -0.10 -19.60
C PHE A 87 1.40 -0.26 -18.51
N ASN A 88 2.62 -0.64 -18.86
CA ASN A 88 3.69 -0.86 -17.88
C ASN A 88 3.96 0.39 -17.05
N ARG A 89 3.96 1.57 -17.66
CA ARG A 89 4.15 2.84 -16.94
C ARG A 89 2.99 3.13 -15.98
N ALA A 90 1.76 2.96 -16.44
CA ALA A 90 0.58 3.15 -15.61
C ALA A 90 0.52 2.13 -14.46
N TRP A 91 0.91 0.88 -14.74
CA TRP A 91 0.96 -0.18 -13.74
C TRP A 91 1.99 0.09 -12.64
N GLN A 92 3.19 0.56 -12.99
CA GLN A 92 4.21 0.98 -12.02
C GLN A 92 3.72 2.13 -11.12
N GLN A 93 2.94 3.07 -11.66
CA GLN A 93 2.31 4.11 -10.84
C GLN A 93 1.30 3.51 -9.86
N LEU A 94 0.51 2.52 -10.31
CA LEU A 94 -0.43 1.80 -9.46
C LEU A 94 0.30 1.07 -8.32
N GLU A 95 1.41 0.38 -8.60
CA GLU A 95 2.23 -0.32 -7.61
C GLU A 95 2.71 0.60 -6.48
N MET A 96 2.88 1.89 -6.77
CA MET A 96 3.27 2.89 -5.77
C MET A 96 2.11 3.42 -4.91
N THR A 97 0.85 3.10 -5.24
CA THR A 97 -0.34 3.68 -4.58
C THR A 97 -1.16 2.66 -3.79
N VAL A 98 -1.16 1.39 -4.17
CA VAL A 98 -1.99 0.35 -3.53
C VAL A 98 -1.45 -0.01 -2.14
N GLY A 99 -2.34 -0.16 -1.17
CA GLY A 99 -1.98 -0.56 0.20
C GLY A 99 -1.74 -2.07 0.36
N GLY A 100 -2.39 -2.90 -0.47
CA GLY A 100 -2.33 -4.37 -0.40
C GLY A 100 -0.98 -4.97 -0.82
N ASN A 101 -0.10 -4.20 -1.48
CA ASN A 101 1.24 -4.63 -1.85
C ASN A 101 2.35 -4.03 -0.97
N THR A 102 2.03 -3.62 0.26
CA THR A 102 2.98 -2.90 1.11
C THR A 102 3.25 -3.64 2.41
N VAL A 103 4.52 -3.78 2.76
CA VAL A 103 4.99 -4.24 4.06
C VAL A 103 5.56 -3.06 4.82
N PHE A 104 4.92 -2.67 5.91
CA PHE A 104 5.30 -1.52 6.72
C PHE A 104 6.16 -1.92 7.91
N ARG A 105 7.11 -1.06 8.27
CA ARG A 105 7.59 -1.03 9.64
C ARG A 105 6.44 -0.54 10.52
N ARG A 106 5.92 -1.41 11.36
CA ARG A 106 4.68 -1.17 12.13
C ARG A 106 4.74 0.12 12.96
N ASN A 107 5.87 0.39 13.62
CA ASN A 107 6.03 1.59 14.42
C ASN A 107 5.92 2.87 13.57
N THR A 108 6.49 2.89 12.36
CA THR A 108 6.37 4.03 11.43
C THR A 108 4.93 4.23 10.99
N LEU A 109 4.23 3.14 10.63
CA LEU A 109 2.80 3.20 10.28
C LEU A 109 1.96 3.79 11.41
N LEU A 110 2.15 3.33 12.64
CA LEU A 110 1.39 3.82 13.79
C LEU A 110 1.76 5.27 14.16
N ALA A 111 3.03 5.62 14.07
CA ALA A 111 3.52 6.97 14.37
C ALA A 111 2.96 8.03 13.44
N CYS A 112 2.78 7.73 12.14
CA CYS A 112 2.13 8.67 11.22
C CYS A 112 0.58 8.70 11.35
N GLY A 113 0.02 7.87 12.23
CA GLY A 113 -1.42 7.80 12.51
C GLY A 113 -2.16 6.71 11.71
N GLY A 114 -1.44 5.83 11.02
CA GLY A 114 -2.02 4.77 10.19
C GLY A 114 -2.60 5.29 8.87
N PHE A 115 -3.48 4.49 8.27
CA PHE A 115 -4.24 4.90 7.09
C PHE A 115 -5.23 6.02 7.45
N PRO A 116 -5.26 7.13 6.72
CA PRO A 116 -6.18 8.23 7.02
C PRO A 116 -7.63 7.80 6.87
N GLN A 117 -8.48 8.24 7.82
CA GLN A 117 -9.91 7.89 7.89
C GLN A 117 -10.81 9.09 7.54
N ASP A 118 -10.27 10.09 6.85
CA ASP A 118 -10.99 11.29 6.45
C ASP A 118 -12.14 10.92 5.50
N GLU A 119 -13.25 11.66 5.60
CA GLU A 119 -14.50 11.36 4.88
C GLU A 119 -14.32 11.27 3.36
N ILE A 120 -13.42 12.06 2.81
CA ILE A 120 -13.10 12.02 1.39
C ILE A 120 -12.65 10.61 0.94
N PHE A 121 -11.85 9.92 1.74
CA PHE A 121 -11.37 8.58 1.40
C PHE A 121 -12.43 7.51 1.61
N ARG A 122 -13.36 7.72 2.53
CA ARG A 122 -14.51 6.80 2.71
C ARG A 122 -15.42 6.83 1.48
N THR A 123 -15.50 7.97 0.82
CA THR A 123 -16.37 8.17 -0.36
C THR A 123 -15.66 7.78 -1.66
N PHE A 124 -14.41 8.16 -1.84
CA PHE A 124 -13.70 8.04 -3.12
C PHE A 124 -12.52 7.05 -3.09
N GLY A 125 -12.11 6.56 -1.92
CA GLY A 125 -10.88 5.78 -1.75
C GLY A 125 -9.62 6.65 -1.83
N GLY A 126 -8.45 6.02 -1.87
CA GLY A 126 -7.16 6.71 -1.99
C GLY A 126 -6.45 7.00 -0.66
N GLU A 127 -6.94 6.44 0.44
CA GLU A 127 -6.30 6.51 1.76
C GLU A 127 -4.89 5.90 1.75
N ASP A 128 -4.73 4.83 0.99
CA ASP A 128 -3.46 4.14 0.78
C ASP A 128 -2.51 4.95 -0.09
N ALA A 129 -3.02 5.62 -1.13
CA ALA A 129 -2.24 6.52 -1.95
C ALA A 129 -1.74 7.73 -1.14
N ALA A 130 -2.61 8.38 -0.36
CA ALA A 130 -2.25 9.52 0.49
C ALA A 130 -1.15 9.15 1.50
N LEU A 131 -1.30 8.02 2.20
CA LEU A 131 -0.30 7.50 3.12
C LEU A 131 1.01 7.16 2.40
N GLY A 132 0.92 6.46 1.27
CA GLY A 132 2.08 6.04 0.49
C GLY A 132 2.88 7.21 -0.06
N ILE A 133 2.22 8.24 -0.58
CA ILE A 133 2.85 9.48 -1.05
C ILE A 133 3.56 10.21 0.11
N ALA A 134 2.89 10.35 1.25
CA ALA A 134 3.47 10.99 2.43
C ALA A 134 4.74 10.26 2.89
N LEU A 135 4.70 8.94 2.99
CA LEU A 135 5.87 8.14 3.39
C LEU A 135 7.00 8.23 2.36
N THR A 136 6.69 8.27 1.05
CA THR A 136 7.70 8.44 0.00
C THR A 136 8.36 9.82 0.06
N ARG A 137 7.61 10.88 0.39
CA ARG A 137 8.13 12.25 0.53
C ARG A 137 8.99 12.41 1.80
N SER A 138 8.62 11.70 2.86
CA SER A 138 9.17 11.96 4.20
C SER A 138 10.04 10.84 4.76
N SER A 139 10.25 9.73 4.06
CA SER A 139 11.05 8.59 4.54
C SER A 139 11.64 7.78 3.39
N VAL A 140 12.48 6.79 3.70
CA VAL A 140 13.00 5.88 2.69
C VAL A 140 12.04 4.72 2.48
N VAL A 141 11.62 4.52 1.24
CA VAL A 141 10.72 3.48 0.78
C VAL A 141 11.48 2.50 -0.10
N GLY A 142 11.49 1.23 0.25
CA GLY A 142 12.05 0.16 -0.58
C GLY A 142 11.04 -0.31 -1.64
N THR A 143 11.53 -0.74 -2.81
CA THR A 143 10.70 -1.35 -3.86
C THR A 143 11.29 -2.68 -4.32
N LEU A 144 10.44 -3.68 -4.49
CA LEU A 144 10.74 -5.00 -5.06
C LEU A 144 9.92 -5.16 -6.32
N PHE A 145 10.37 -4.54 -7.42
CA PHE A 145 9.66 -4.47 -8.71
C PHE A 145 10.46 -5.15 -9.85
N GLY A 146 11.49 -5.94 -9.50
CA GLY A 146 12.27 -6.70 -10.45
C GLY A 146 11.43 -7.71 -11.23
N GLU A 147 11.89 -8.11 -12.41
CA GLU A 147 11.17 -9.09 -13.25
C GLU A 147 11.03 -10.45 -12.56
N GLN A 148 12.02 -10.85 -11.80
CA GLN A 148 12.09 -12.12 -11.08
C GLN A 148 11.40 -12.09 -9.71
N ASP A 149 11.02 -10.89 -9.22
CA ASP A 149 10.41 -10.77 -7.90
C ASP A 149 9.03 -11.44 -7.85
N ALA A 150 8.79 -12.18 -6.78
CA ALA A 150 7.46 -12.68 -6.46
C ALA A 150 6.50 -11.49 -6.25
N ALA A 151 5.25 -11.69 -6.62
CA ALA A 151 4.28 -10.61 -6.69
C ALA A 151 3.05 -10.86 -5.80
N VAL A 152 2.33 -9.79 -5.54
CA VAL A 152 0.94 -9.86 -5.10
C VAL A 152 0.07 -9.97 -6.35
N ARG A 153 -0.72 -11.02 -6.45
CA ARG A 153 -1.70 -11.23 -7.52
C ARG A 153 -2.88 -10.31 -7.28
N HIS A 154 -2.95 -9.23 -8.08
CA HIS A 154 -4.01 -8.23 -7.95
C HIS A 154 -5.16 -8.55 -8.92
N THR A 155 -6.31 -8.88 -8.34
CA THR A 155 -7.47 -9.40 -9.09
C THR A 155 -8.37 -8.27 -9.56
N TYR A 156 -8.65 -8.26 -10.86
CA TYR A 156 -9.59 -7.30 -11.45
C TYR A 156 -11.03 -7.56 -10.99
N ARG A 157 -11.69 -6.49 -10.63
CA ARG A 157 -13.15 -6.40 -10.49
C ARG A 157 -13.63 -5.06 -11.07
N PRO A 158 -14.82 -5.00 -11.66
CA PRO A 158 -15.38 -3.73 -12.13
C PRO A 158 -15.45 -2.69 -10.99
N ASN A 159 -15.12 -1.44 -11.31
CA ASN A 159 -15.15 -0.28 -10.40
C ASN A 159 -14.13 -0.30 -9.27
N ILE A 160 -13.08 -1.13 -9.35
CA ILE A 160 -11.96 -1.07 -8.37
C ILE A 160 -11.14 0.21 -8.57
N HIS A 161 -10.39 0.57 -7.53
CA HIS A 161 -9.52 1.76 -7.58
C HIS A 161 -8.48 1.67 -8.71
N ALA A 162 -7.89 0.49 -8.92
CA ALA A 162 -6.94 0.24 -10.01
C ALA A 162 -7.54 0.54 -11.40
N GLU A 163 -8.80 0.15 -11.65
CA GLU A 163 -9.47 0.46 -12.92
C GLU A 163 -9.55 1.97 -13.15
N ARG A 164 -9.98 2.74 -12.14
CA ARG A 164 -10.09 4.20 -12.26
C ARG A 164 -8.74 4.88 -12.54
N LEU A 165 -7.67 4.38 -11.93
CA LEU A 165 -6.32 4.88 -12.20
C LEU A 165 -5.86 4.53 -13.62
N LEU A 166 -6.13 3.32 -14.10
CA LEU A 166 -5.80 2.92 -15.47
C LEU A 166 -6.64 3.68 -16.51
N GLU A 167 -7.94 3.89 -16.27
CA GLU A 167 -8.79 4.71 -17.15
C GLU A 167 -8.24 6.12 -17.30
N LEU A 168 -7.83 6.73 -16.19
CA LEU A 168 -7.23 8.07 -16.23
C LEU A 168 -5.87 8.06 -16.92
N ALA A 169 -4.98 7.13 -16.55
CA ALA A 169 -3.60 7.13 -17.03
C ALA A 169 -3.46 6.72 -18.50
N LEU A 170 -4.31 5.80 -18.98
CA LEU A 170 -4.22 5.25 -20.34
C LEU A 170 -5.15 5.94 -21.35
N PHE A 171 -6.31 6.39 -20.89
CA PHE A 171 -7.35 6.92 -21.79
C PHE A 171 -7.77 8.35 -21.47
N GLY A 172 -7.22 8.96 -20.42
CA GLY A 172 -7.60 10.31 -19.98
C GLY A 172 -9.02 10.40 -19.42
N ILE A 173 -9.64 9.25 -19.09
CA ILE A 173 -11.01 9.19 -18.57
C ILE A 173 -10.97 9.42 -17.06
N SER A 174 -11.50 10.54 -16.60
CA SER A 174 -11.62 10.88 -15.19
C SER A 174 -13.02 10.59 -14.65
N ASP A 175 -13.11 10.16 -13.40
CA ASP A 175 -14.39 10.10 -12.69
C ASP A 175 -14.92 11.54 -12.48
N GLN A 176 -16.02 11.87 -13.15
CA GLN A 176 -16.64 13.21 -13.09
C GLN A 176 -17.09 13.62 -11.66
N LYS A 177 -17.19 12.66 -10.74
CA LYS A 177 -17.52 12.94 -9.34
C LYS A 177 -16.31 13.45 -8.55
N ILE A 178 -15.09 13.24 -9.06
CA ILE A 178 -13.86 13.71 -8.42
C ILE A 178 -13.52 15.10 -8.95
N THR A 179 -13.59 16.10 -8.09
CA THR A 179 -13.33 17.50 -8.42
C THR A 179 -11.97 17.97 -7.92
N THR A 180 -11.48 19.12 -8.40
CA THR A 180 -10.25 19.77 -7.90
C THR A 180 -10.27 19.94 -6.38
N LYS A 181 -11.43 20.22 -5.78
CA LYS A 181 -11.58 20.34 -4.32
C LYS A 181 -11.23 19.02 -3.61
N HIS A 182 -11.61 17.89 -4.17
CA HIS A 182 -11.29 16.57 -3.60
C HIS A 182 -9.78 16.30 -3.65
N PHE A 183 -9.10 16.66 -4.74
CA PHE A 183 -7.64 16.57 -4.81
C PHE A 183 -6.96 17.46 -3.78
N GLN A 184 -7.43 18.70 -3.58
CA GLN A 184 -6.92 19.60 -2.56
C GLN A 184 -7.10 19.04 -1.14
N GLN A 185 -8.26 18.44 -0.87
CA GLN A 185 -8.51 17.79 0.42
C GLN A 185 -7.57 16.58 0.65
N ALA A 186 -7.40 15.73 -0.36
CA ALA A 186 -6.48 14.59 -0.27
C ALA A 186 -5.03 15.03 -0.06
N GLU A 187 -4.59 16.09 -0.77
CA GLU A 187 -3.25 16.66 -0.59
C GLU A 187 -3.07 17.26 0.81
N ALA A 188 -4.07 17.96 1.35
CA ALA A 188 -4.01 18.48 2.72
C ALA A 188 -3.85 17.37 3.77
N VAL A 189 -4.44 16.19 3.54
CA VAL A 189 -4.23 15.02 4.40
C VAL A 189 -2.82 14.47 4.25
N THR A 190 -2.32 14.35 3.02
CA THR A 190 -0.95 13.94 2.73
C THR A 190 0.06 14.85 3.44
N GLU A 191 -0.10 16.17 3.31
CA GLU A 191 0.74 17.16 4.01
C GLU A 191 0.65 17.06 5.54
N ARG A 192 -0.52 16.75 6.09
CA ARG A 192 -0.70 16.50 7.52
C ARG A 192 0.13 15.30 7.98
N ILE A 193 0.17 14.23 7.19
CA ILE A 193 0.98 13.04 7.49
C ILE A 193 2.47 13.37 7.37
N CYS A 194 2.88 14.10 6.33
CA CYS A 194 4.25 14.54 6.15
C CYS A 194 4.74 15.34 7.38
N ARG A 195 3.96 16.33 7.83
CA ARG A 195 4.33 17.12 9.03
C ARG A 195 4.54 16.24 10.26
N LYS A 196 3.67 15.27 10.52
CA LYS A 196 3.85 14.34 11.65
C LYS A 196 5.16 13.54 11.52
N LEU A 197 5.50 13.11 10.32
CA LEU A 197 6.73 12.36 10.09
C LEU A 197 7.96 13.24 10.24
N GLU A 198 7.94 14.49 9.78
CA GLU A 198 9.03 15.44 9.94
C GLU A 198 9.25 15.80 11.43
N GLU A 199 8.18 16.03 12.19
CA GLU A 199 8.27 16.23 13.65
C GLU A 199 8.95 15.05 14.35
N LEU A 200 8.59 13.81 13.97
CA LEU A 200 9.21 12.60 14.51
C LEU A 200 10.69 12.48 14.11
N LYS A 201 11.05 12.79 12.87
CA LYS A 201 12.43 12.77 12.38
C LYS A 201 13.33 13.71 13.17
N LEU A 202 12.86 14.92 13.45
CA LEU A 202 13.59 15.87 14.29
C LEU A 202 13.89 15.30 15.68
N GLN A 203 12.97 14.50 16.24
CA GLN A 203 13.17 13.87 17.55
C GLN A 203 14.14 12.69 17.52
N ILE A 204 14.22 11.96 16.40
CA ILE A 204 15.02 10.73 16.27
C ILE A 204 16.25 10.89 15.34
N ALA A 205 16.53 12.10 14.89
CA ALA A 205 17.67 12.47 14.04
C ALA A 205 17.76 11.64 12.72
N LEU A 206 16.63 11.32 12.09
CA LEU A 206 16.56 10.66 10.79
C LEU A 206 16.34 11.70 9.68
N GLU A 207 17.33 11.90 8.83
CA GLU A 207 17.29 12.92 7.75
C GLU A 207 17.05 12.37 6.35
N GLN A 208 17.06 11.05 6.17
CA GLN A 208 16.97 10.45 4.83
C GLN A 208 15.54 10.25 4.36
N ASN A 209 15.31 10.51 3.07
CA ASN A 209 14.07 10.21 2.37
C ASN A 209 14.36 9.74 0.93
N GLY A 210 13.37 9.17 0.27
CA GLY A 210 13.46 8.75 -1.12
C GLY A 210 13.03 7.31 -1.36
N ILE A 211 13.27 6.84 -2.58
CA ILE A 211 12.96 5.48 -3.04
C ILE A 211 14.26 4.71 -3.16
N MET A 212 14.31 3.54 -2.55
CA MET A 212 15.43 2.60 -2.65
C MET A 212 14.98 1.33 -3.39
N PRO A 213 15.37 1.13 -4.64
CA PRO A 213 15.19 -0.15 -5.32
C PRO A 213 15.96 -1.24 -4.60
N LEU A 214 15.29 -2.34 -4.29
CA LEU A 214 15.92 -3.51 -3.66
C LEU A 214 16.13 -4.57 -4.73
N LEU A 215 17.31 -5.17 -4.71
CA LEU A 215 17.66 -6.27 -5.60
C LEU A 215 17.68 -7.57 -4.81
N THR A 216 17.00 -8.57 -5.33
CA THR A 216 17.08 -9.95 -4.83
C THR A 216 18.09 -10.71 -5.67
N SER A 217 19.01 -11.43 -5.03
CA SER A 217 19.83 -12.45 -5.67
C SER A 217 19.29 -13.82 -5.26
N TYR A 218 18.86 -14.60 -6.23
CA TYR A 218 18.56 -16.01 -6.00
C TYR A 218 19.88 -16.77 -6.12
N ALA A 219 20.26 -17.53 -5.09
CA ALA A 219 21.36 -18.50 -5.23
C ALA A 219 20.86 -19.60 -6.17
N ASP A 220 21.67 -19.90 -7.21
CA ASP A 220 21.45 -21.02 -8.12
C ASP A 220 21.52 -22.38 -7.39
#